data_07a9fe7c1b49f491dede150b39fa620c
#
_entry.id   07a9fe7c1b49f491dede150b39fa620c
#
_cell.length_a   1.000
_cell.length_b   1.000
_cell.length_c   1.000
_cell.angle_alpha   90.00
_cell.angle_beta   90.00
_cell.angle_gamma   90.00
#
_symmetry.space_group_name_H-M   'P 1'
#
loop_
_entity.id
_entity.type
_entity.pdbx_description
1 polymer ?
#
loop_
_entity_poly.entity_id
_entity_poly.type
_entity_poly.pdbx_seq_one_letter_code
_entity_poly.pdbx_strand_id
1 'polypeptide(L)'
;MTSYAILTGDLVRSSAIDTSRYPALLQALQQCLQQFCPPGIAPPVLFRGDGFQLATLPAQAFIAALQTRLTLLSLRSDARIAIAVAPAEQLRADLNQSTGQAFTLSGQLLDRLQEQYWDWLDPQQPLTTAEQLLLQLVSVQLQQLTARQAAVLLAYLQQQRPAHQQLATAFQTSRVNITHLLNQAQYGLISQVVDYFTERYAGHHGATIND
;
A
#
# COMPACT_ATOMS: atom_id res chain seq x y z
N MET A 1 -11.05 -8.28 20.66
CA MET A 1 -11.05 -6.98 19.94
C MET A 1 -10.52 -7.23 18.53
N THR A 2 -11.18 -6.69 17.53
CA THR A 2 -10.76 -6.85 16.13
C THR A 2 -9.55 -5.97 15.87
N SER A 3 -8.46 -6.56 15.36
CA SER A 3 -7.27 -5.81 14.92
C SER A 3 -7.46 -5.33 13.49
N TYR A 4 -7.04 -4.10 13.24
CA TYR A 4 -6.97 -3.49 11.92
C TYR A 4 -5.54 -3.08 11.61
N ALA A 5 -5.23 -2.99 10.34
CA ALA A 5 -4.02 -2.33 9.89
C ALA A 5 -4.36 -0.87 9.55
N ILE A 6 -3.66 0.05 10.18
CA ILE A 6 -3.73 1.47 9.83
C ILE A 6 -2.49 1.83 9.04
N LEU A 7 -2.71 2.26 7.80
CA LEU A 7 -1.69 2.83 6.94
C LEU A 7 -1.75 4.35 7.08
N THR A 8 -0.70 4.96 7.58
CA THR A 8 -0.53 6.41 7.60
C THR A 8 0.65 6.76 6.72
N GLY A 9 0.47 7.69 5.80
CA GLY A 9 1.52 8.04 4.86
C GLY A 9 1.49 9.49 4.41
N ASP A 10 2.58 9.92 3.78
CA ASP A 10 2.73 11.23 3.16
C ASP A 10 3.44 11.14 1.81
N LEU A 11 3.16 12.08 0.92
CA LEU A 11 3.80 12.18 -0.39
C LEU A 11 5.23 12.69 -0.25
N VAL A 12 6.18 11.98 -0.84
CA VAL A 12 7.58 12.42 -0.86
C VAL A 12 7.74 13.63 -1.76
N ARG A 13 8.38 14.69 -1.23
CA ARG A 13 8.64 15.95 -1.95
C ARG A 13 7.36 16.56 -2.57
N SER A 14 6.26 16.55 -1.82
CA SER A 14 4.97 17.08 -2.26
C SER A 14 5.05 18.51 -2.81
N SER A 15 5.89 19.35 -2.21
CA SER A 15 6.12 20.73 -2.65
C SER A 15 6.79 20.87 -4.03
N ALA A 16 7.43 19.83 -4.53
CA ALA A 16 8.06 19.80 -5.86
C ALA A 16 7.14 19.24 -6.95
N ILE A 17 5.93 18.80 -6.60
CA ILE A 17 4.96 18.29 -7.56
C ILE A 17 4.30 19.47 -8.27
N ASP A 18 4.27 19.41 -9.61
CA ASP A 18 3.60 20.42 -10.43
C ASP A 18 2.12 20.53 -10.03
N THR A 19 1.67 21.76 -9.78
CA THR A 19 0.30 22.06 -9.34
C THR A 19 -0.75 21.59 -10.33
N SER A 20 -0.44 21.55 -11.63
CA SER A 20 -1.34 21.04 -12.67
C SER A 20 -1.56 19.53 -12.59
N ARG A 21 -0.59 18.78 -12.07
CA ARG A 21 -0.64 17.32 -11.93
C ARG A 21 -1.18 16.86 -10.58
N TYR A 22 -1.15 17.75 -9.60
CA TYR A 22 -1.45 17.43 -8.20
C TYR A 22 -2.88 16.89 -8.01
N PRO A 23 -3.95 17.47 -8.60
CA PRO A 23 -5.31 16.92 -8.45
C PRO A 23 -5.46 15.50 -8.99
N ALA A 24 -4.88 15.21 -10.16
CA ALA A 24 -4.92 13.88 -10.76
C ALA A 24 -4.18 12.84 -9.91
N LEU A 25 -3.05 13.24 -9.29
CA LEU A 25 -2.28 12.37 -8.39
C LEU A 25 -3.06 12.06 -7.13
N LEU A 26 -3.69 13.06 -6.49
CA LEU A 26 -4.52 12.84 -5.30
C LEU A 26 -5.75 11.98 -5.62
N GLN A 27 -6.37 12.18 -6.77
CA GLN A 27 -7.49 11.35 -7.22
C GLN A 27 -7.06 9.89 -7.41
N ALA A 28 -5.93 9.62 -8.05
CA ALA A 28 -5.40 8.28 -8.22
C ALA A 28 -5.06 7.62 -6.88
N LEU A 29 -4.45 8.37 -5.96
CA LEU A 29 -4.17 7.93 -4.60
C LEU A 29 -5.46 7.55 -3.87
N GLN A 30 -6.46 8.42 -3.86
CA GLN A 30 -7.76 8.17 -3.23
C GLN A 30 -8.44 6.93 -3.80
N GLN A 31 -8.46 6.78 -5.12
CA GLN A 31 -9.04 5.62 -5.78
C GLN A 31 -8.30 4.31 -5.43
N CYS A 32 -6.97 4.35 -5.34
CA CYS A 32 -6.18 3.20 -4.93
C CYS A 32 -6.50 2.80 -3.49
N LEU A 33 -6.47 3.74 -2.55
CA LEU A 33 -6.75 3.48 -1.14
C LEU A 33 -8.17 2.93 -0.93
N GLN A 34 -9.16 3.45 -1.67
CA GLN A 34 -10.56 3.05 -1.56
C GLN A 34 -10.77 1.56 -1.88
N GLN A 35 -9.95 0.95 -2.74
CA GLN A 35 -10.04 -0.48 -3.08
C GLN A 35 -9.75 -1.39 -1.88
N PHE A 36 -9.02 -0.89 -0.88
CA PHE A 36 -8.62 -1.63 0.30
C PHE A 36 -9.43 -1.27 1.56
N CYS A 37 -10.43 -0.40 1.42
CA CYS A 37 -11.33 -0.07 2.52
C CYS A 37 -12.36 -1.19 2.67
N PRO A 38 -12.40 -1.89 3.83
CA PRO A 38 -13.39 -2.94 4.04
C PRO A 38 -14.81 -2.35 4.13
N PRO A 39 -15.85 -3.11 3.72
CA PRO A 39 -17.24 -2.69 3.91
C PRO A 39 -17.53 -2.35 5.38
N GLY A 40 -18.24 -1.26 5.61
CA GLY A 40 -18.61 -0.81 6.97
C GLY A 40 -17.50 -0.07 7.73
N ILE A 41 -16.32 0.10 7.13
CA ILE A 41 -15.23 0.89 7.70
C ILE A 41 -15.23 2.29 7.03
N ALA A 42 -14.78 3.30 7.78
CA ALA A 42 -14.64 4.65 7.26
C ALA A 42 -13.76 4.72 6.01
N PRO A 43 -14.14 5.48 4.99
CA PRO A 43 -13.33 5.63 3.78
C PRO A 43 -11.96 6.23 4.11
N PRO A 44 -10.94 5.96 3.26
CA PRO A 44 -9.63 6.57 3.44
C PRO A 44 -9.71 8.09 3.36
N VAL A 45 -8.87 8.77 4.11
CA VAL A 45 -8.84 10.23 4.18
C VAL A 45 -7.52 10.76 3.66
N LEU A 46 -7.60 11.90 2.95
CA LEU A 46 -6.45 12.73 2.60
C LEU A 46 -6.48 13.98 3.50
N PHE A 47 -5.34 14.36 4.07
CA PHE A 47 -5.25 15.51 4.99
C PHE A 47 -3.97 16.31 4.75
N ARG A 48 -4.01 17.60 5.12
CA ARG A 48 -2.87 18.54 5.02
C ARG A 48 -2.24 18.66 3.62
N GLY A 49 -2.98 18.25 2.58
CA GLY A 49 -2.51 18.31 1.19
C GLY A 49 -1.69 17.11 0.72
N ASP A 50 -0.89 16.46 1.54
CA ASP A 50 0.01 15.38 1.16
C ASP A 50 -0.08 14.13 2.04
N GLY A 51 -0.71 14.24 3.20
CA GLY A 51 -0.93 13.11 4.10
C GLY A 51 -2.16 12.27 3.74
N PHE A 52 -2.13 10.99 4.06
CA PHE A 52 -3.26 10.09 3.89
C PHE A 52 -3.32 9.03 4.99
N GLN A 53 -4.51 8.50 5.20
CA GLN A 53 -4.73 7.40 6.13
C GLN A 53 -5.78 6.43 5.59
N LEU A 54 -5.54 5.14 5.81
CA LEU A 54 -6.42 4.03 5.46
C LEU A 54 -6.50 3.06 6.62
N ALA A 55 -7.71 2.63 6.98
CA ALA A 55 -7.93 1.45 7.80
C ALA A 55 -8.30 0.27 6.90
N THR A 56 -7.58 -0.85 7.05
CA THR A 56 -7.80 -2.06 6.26
C THR A 56 -7.62 -3.32 7.09
N LEU A 57 -7.89 -4.48 6.51
CA LEU A 57 -7.62 -5.76 7.16
C LEU A 57 -6.10 -6.02 7.18
N PRO A 58 -5.55 -6.63 8.26
CA PRO A 58 -4.12 -6.92 8.35
C PRO A 58 -3.58 -7.72 7.16
N ALA A 59 -4.34 -8.70 6.66
CA ALA A 59 -3.97 -9.50 5.48
C ALA A 59 -3.88 -8.70 4.17
N GLN A 60 -4.49 -7.51 4.12
CA GLN A 60 -4.46 -6.64 2.94
C GLN A 60 -3.45 -5.49 3.07
N ALA A 61 -2.85 -5.30 4.25
CA ALA A 61 -2.03 -4.11 4.52
C ALA A 61 -0.80 -4.00 3.61
N PHE A 62 -0.08 -5.12 3.38
CA PHE A 62 1.10 -5.12 2.52
C PHE A 62 0.75 -4.79 1.07
N ILE A 63 -0.27 -5.46 0.50
CA ILE A 63 -0.67 -5.21 -0.89
C ILE A 63 -1.25 -3.80 -1.06
N ALA A 64 -1.94 -3.26 -0.06
CA ALA A 64 -2.44 -1.89 -0.06
C ALA A 64 -1.28 -0.88 -0.10
N ALA A 65 -0.27 -1.03 0.76
CA ALA A 65 0.92 -0.17 0.76
C ALA A 65 1.70 -0.30 -0.55
N LEU A 66 1.90 -1.52 -1.05
CA LEU A 66 2.59 -1.80 -2.31
C LEU A 66 1.87 -1.13 -3.50
N GLN A 67 0.56 -1.34 -3.64
CA GLN A 67 -0.20 -0.75 -4.75
C GLN A 67 -0.30 0.77 -4.65
N THR A 68 -0.35 1.33 -3.43
CA THR A 68 -0.29 2.77 -3.21
C THR A 68 1.02 3.34 -3.76
N ARG A 69 2.16 2.77 -3.40
CA ARG A 69 3.46 3.21 -3.94
C ARG A 69 3.56 3.00 -5.45
N LEU A 70 3.15 1.86 -5.99
CA LEU A 70 3.15 1.60 -7.43
C LEU A 70 2.27 2.59 -8.20
N THR A 71 1.10 2.96 -7.66
CA THR A 71 0.23 4.00 -8.23
C THR A 71 0.98 5.33 -8.33
N LEU A 72 1.60 5.75 -7.24
CA LEU A 72 2.36 7.00 -7.21
C LEU A 72 3.59 6.96 -8.11
N LEU A 73 4.37 5.86 -8.09
CA LEU A 73 5.53 5.68 -8.95
C LEU A 73 5.17 5.71 -10.44
N SER A 74 4.02 5.15 -10.83
CA SER A 74 3.52 5.22 -12.20
C SER A 74 3.23 6.67 -12.64
N LEU A 75 2.95 7.54 -11.68
CA LEU A 75 2.74 8.98 -11.85
C LEU A 75 4.00 9.81 -11.53
N ARG A 76 5.17 9.17 -11.39
CA ARG A 76 6.45 9.81 -11.06
C ARG A 76 6.43 10.56 -9.72
N SER A 77 5.75 10.00 -8.75
CA SER A 77 5.74 10.41 -7.35
C SER A 77 5.96 9.18 -6.48
N ASP A 78 6.11 9.34 -5.17
CA ASP A 78 6.18 8.24 -4.21
C ASP A 78 5.64 8.71 -2.86
N ALA A 79 5.47 7.78 -1.90
CA ALA A 79 5.05 8.08 -0.55
C ALA A 79 5.87 7.32 0.49
N ARG A 80 5.98 7.90 1.68
CA ARG A 80 6.35 7.16 2.89
C ARG A 80 5.08 6.60 3.52
N ILE A 81 5.12 5.35 3.96
CA ILE A 81 3.95 4.65 4.50
C ILE A 81 4.35 3.89 5.76
N ALA A 82 3.77 4.24 6.88
CA ALA A 82 3.84 3.50 8.12
C ALA A 82 2.62 2.60 8.28
N ILE A 83 2.84 1.32 8.55
CA ILE A 83 1.80 0.31 8.73
C ILE A 83 1.81 -0.12 10.19
N ALA A 84 0.71 0.05 10.91
CA ALA A 84 0.56 -0.47 12.26
C ALA A 84 -0.63 -1.42 12.35
N VAL A 85 -0.40 -2.63 12.86
CA VAL A 85 -1.43 -3.63 13.13
C VAL A 85 -1.66 -3.70 14.63
N ALA A 86 -2.84 -3.30 15.08
CA ALA A 86 -3.22 -3.32 16.49
C ALA A 86 -4.75 -3.19 16.62
N PRO A 87 -5.33 -3.34 17.83
CA PRO A 87 -6.72 -3.01 18.06
C PRO A 87 -7.03 -1.55 17.66
N ALA A 88 -8.12 -1.38 16.93
CA ALA A 88 -8.71 -0.08 16.66
C ALA A 88 -10.00 0.01 17.48
N GLU A 89 -9.96 0.75 18.59
CA GLU A 89 -11.00 0.71 19.60
C GLU A 89 -12.26 1.46 19.19
N GLN A 90 -12.12 2.49 18.36
CA GLN A 90 -13.23 3.30 17.88
C GLN A 90 -13.01 3.69 16.41
N LEU A 91 -13.45 2.83 15.51
CA LEU A 91 -13.60 3.17 14.09
C LEU A 91 -14.90 3.96 13.92
N ARG A 92 -14.80 5.24 13.56
CA ARG A 92 -15.94 6.14 13.33
C ARG A 92 -16.21 6.27 11.83
N ALA A 93 -17.33 6.87 11.47
CA ALA A 93 -17.69 7.18 10.09
C ALA A 93 -16.70 8.14 9.40
N ASP A 94 -15.96 8.93 10.17
CA ASP A 94 -14.83 9.73 9.72
C ASP A 94 -13.54 9.17 10.34
N LEU A 95 -12.61 8.77 9.49
CA LEU A 95 -11.33 8.19 9.92
C LEU A 95 -10.49 9.19 10.73
N ASN A 96 -10.57 10.49 10.44
CA ASN A 96 -9.90 11.53 11.23
C ASN A 96 -10.38 11.62 12.68
N GLN A 97 -11.57 11.13 12.96
CA GLN A 97 -12.16 11.10 14.31
C GLN A 97 -12.00 9.72 14.96
N SER A 98 -11.42 8.78 14.25
CA SER A 98 -11.18 7.43 14.75
C SER A 98 -9.97 7.41 15.69
N THR A 99 -10.02 6.57 16.71
CA THR A 99 -8.97 6.45 17.73
C THR A 99 -8.66 4.99 18.01
N GLY A 100 -7.49 4.77 18.56
CA GLY A 100 -7.05 3.45 18.97
C GLY A 100 -5.53 3.28 18.84
N GLN A 101 -5.02 2.20 19.39
CA GLN A 101 -3.60 1.91 19.43
C GLN A 101 -2.98 1.91 18.02
N ALA A 102 -3.65 1.32 17.02
CA ALA A 102 -3.15 1.25 15.65
C ALA A 102 -2.94 2.65 15.03
N PHE A 103 -3.83 3.61 15.30
CA PHE A 103 -3.71 4.98 14.82
C PHE A 103 -2.51 5.70 15.43
N THR A 104 -2.36 5.59 16.75
CA THR A 104 -1.22 6.19 17.47
C THR A 104 0.10 5.62 16.98
N LEU A 105 0.19 4.29 16.87
CA LEU A 105 1.40 3.60 16.45
C LEU A 105 1.79 3.93 15.00
N SER A 106 0.83 3.98 14.07
CA SER A 106 1.12 4.31 12.67
C SER A 106 1.62 5.75 12.50
N GLY A 107 1.05 6.70 13.25
CA GLY A 107 1.53 8.08 13.26
C GLY A 107 2.94 8.21 13.81
N GLN A 108 3.21 7.61 14.99
CA GLN A 108 4.55 7.60 15.58
C GLN A 108 5.60 6.91 14.70
N LEU A 109 5.19 5.85 13.99
CA LEU A 109 6.07 5.14 13.07
C LEU A 109 6.39 6.01 11.85
N LEU A 110 5.40 6.71 11.29
CA LEU A 110 5.60 7.64 10.16
C LEU A 110 6.59 8.75 10.53
N ASP A 111 6.47 9.32 11.73
CA ASP A 111 7.40 10.36 12.23
C ASP A 111 8.86 9.88 12.32
N ARG A 112 9.07 8.57 12.46
CA ARG A 112 10.40 7.93 12.53
C ARG A 112 10.94 7.52 11.16
N LEU A 113 10.10 7.46 10.12
CA LEU A 113 10.51 7.14 8.77
C LEU A 113 11.29 8.30 8.14
N GLN A 114 12.59 8.39 8.40
CA GLN A 114 13.44 9.47 7.87
C GLN A 114 13.70 9.29 6.36
N GLU A 115 14.53 8.31 6.02
CA GLU A 115 14.90 7.99 4.63
C GLU A 115 14.25 6.70 4.11
N GLN A 116 13.55 5.98 4.97
CA GLN A 116 12.82 4.77 4.62
C GLN A 116 11.46 5.12 4.02
N TYR A 117 11.04 4.35 3.02
CA TYR A 117 9.76 4.59 2.36
C TYR A 117 8.61 3.85 3.01
N TRP A 118 8.86 2.82 3.81
CA TRP A 118 7.87 2.17 4.64
C TRP A 118 8.48 1.41 5.81
N ASP A 119 7.66 1.18 6.80
CA ASP A 119 7.96 0.31 7.93
C ASP A 119 6.66 -0.30 8.47
N TRP A 120 6.79 -1.36 9.26
CA TRP A 120 5.68 -2.14 9.78
C TRP A 120 5.85 -2.39 11.28
N LEU A 121 4.80 -2.11 12.04
CA LEU A 121 4.75 -2.35 13.47
C LEU A 121 3.53 -3.18 13.84
N ASP A 122 3.75 -4.34 14.42
CA ASP A 122 2.74 -5.19 15.04
C ASP A 122 3.26 -5.60 16.44
N PRO A 123 2.74 -5.00 17.52
CA PRO A 123 3.18 -5.34 18.86
C PRO A 123 2.85 -6.77 19.29
N GLN A 124 1.83 -7.39 18.72
CA GLN A 124 1.40 -8.75 19.05
C GLN A 124 2.17 -9.80 18.23
N GLN A 125 2.54 -9.48 17.02
CA GLN A 125 3.32 -10.33 16.12
C GLN A 125 4.44 -9.53 15.44
N PRO A 126 5.47 -9.13 16.17
CA PRO A 126 6.59 -8.36 15.61
C PRO A 126 7.19 -9.06 14.39
N LEU A 127 7.58 -8.26 13.39
CA LEU A 127 8.31 -8.80 12.26
C LEU A 127 9.66 -9.36 12.70
N THR A 128 9.99 -10.52 12.18
CA THR A 128 11.35 -11.09 12.31
C THR A 128 12.35 -10.22 11.54
N THR A 129 13.61 -10.37 11.84
CA THR A 129 14.70 -9.68 11.10
C THR A 129 14.64 -9.99 9.60
N ALA A 130 14.31 -11.25 9.23
CA ALA A 130 14.17 -11.63 7.82
C ALA A 130 13.02 -10.89 7.12
N GLU A 131 11.88 -10.72 7.79
CA GLU A 131 10.74 -9.97 7.26
C GLU A 131 11.03 -8.48 7.14
N GLN A 132 11.75 -7.91 8.11
CA GLN A 132 12.21 -6.51 8.03
C GLN A 132 13.14 -6.30 6.84
N LEU A 133 14.11 -7.20 6.63
CA LEU A 133 14.99 -7.18 5.45
C LEU A 133 14.21 -7.36 4.16
N LEU A 134 13.19 -8.21 4.13
CA LEU A 134 12.33 -8.41 2.98
C LEU A 134 11.57 -7.13 2.61
N LEU A 135 11.00 -6.41 3.59
CA LEU A 135 10.39 -5.10 3.37
C LEU A 135 11.39 -4.11 2.78
N GLN A 136 12.61 -4.04 3.32
CA GLN A 136 13.65 -3.15 2.80
C GLN A 136 14.06 -3.50 1.38
N LEU A 137 14.26 -4.79 1.05
CA LEU A 137 14.60 -5.24 -0.29
C LEU A 137 13.51 -4.88 -1.31
N VAL A 138 12.24 -5.09 -0.96
CA VAL A 138 11.12 -4.66 -1.81
C VAL A 138 11.13 -3.15 -1.99
N SER A 139 11.39 -2.37 -0.92
CA SER A 139 11.48 -0.92 -1.02
C SER A 139 12.57 -0.45 -1.99
N VAL A 140 13.76 -1.05 -1.92
CA VAL A 140 14.88 -0.76 -2.84
C VAL A 140 14.49 -1.12 -4.28
N GLN A 141 13.84 -2.27 -4.49
CA GLN A 141 13.38 -2.66 -5.81
C GLN A 141 12.37 -1.66 -6.39
N LEU A 142 11.42 -1.18 -5.59
CA LEU A 142 10.42 -0.21 -6.03
C LEU A 142 11.06 1.12 -6.46
N GLN A 143 12.07 1.60 -5.73
CA GLN A 143 12.78 2.84 -6.06
C GLN A 143 13.52 2.78 -7.42
N GLN A 144 13.84 1.58 -7.90
CA GLN A 144 14.51 1.38 -9.19
C GLN A 144 13.53 1.31 -10.37
N LEU A 145 12.23 1.24 -10.12
CA LEU A 145 11.23 1.11 -11.17
C LEU A 145 11.06 2.42 -11.95
N THR A 146 11.05 2.29 -13.25
CA THR A 146 10.51 3.36 -14.11
C THR A 146 9.00 3.46 -13.95
N ALA A 147 8.43 4.62 -14.27
CA ALA A 147 6.98 4.81 -14.21
C ALA A 147 6.21 3.77 -15.05
N ARG A 148 6.78 3.35 -16.19
CA ARG A 148 6.16 2.32 -17.05
C ARG A 148 6.18 0.95 -16.41
N GLN A 149 7.30 0.55 -15.77
CA GLN A 149 7.40 -0.71 -15.04
C GLN A 149 6.43 -0.73 -13.85
N ALA A 150 6.37 0.36 -13.08
CA ALA A 150 5.43 0.49 -11.97
C ALA A 150 3.97 0.36 -12.43
N ALA A 151 3.59 1.02 -13.54
CA ALA A 151 2.24 0.92 -14.09
C ALA A 151 1.89 -0.51 -14.54
N VAL A 152 2.82 -1.22 -15.19
CA VAL A 152 2.60 -2.59 -15.65
C VAL A 152 2.52 -3.56 -14.47
N LEU A 153 3.40 -3.42 -13.46
CA LEU A 153 3.36 -4.25 -12.26
C LEU A 153 2.08 -4.00 -11.45
N LEU A 154 1.66 -2.74 -11.31
CA LEU A 154 0.39 -2.37 -10.67
C LEU A 154 -0.79 -3.07 -11.35
N ALA A 155 -0.91 -2.94 -12.67
CA ALA A 155 -1.98 -3.57 -13.44
C ALA A 155 -1.96 -5.10 -13.33
N TYR A 156 -0.77 -5.71 -13.28
CA TYR A 156 -0.60 -7.15 -13.07
C TYR A 156 -1.16 -7.60 -11.72
N LEU A 157 -0.87 -6.86 -10.65
CA LEU A 157 -1.36 -7.19 -9.30
C LEU A 157 -2.86 -6.90 -9.13
N GLN A 158 -3.37 -5.79 -9.67
CA GLN A 158 -4.77 -5.39 -9.57
C GLN A 158 -5.71 -6.35 -10.31
N GLN A 159 -5.28 -6.88 -11.44
CA GLN A 159 -6.06 -7.83 -12.26
C GLN A 159 -5.81 -9.30 -11.86
N GLN A 160 -5.33 -9.54 -10.64
CA GLN A 160 -5.09 -10.89 -10.11
C GLN A 160 -4.14 -11.72 -10.99
N ARG A 161 -3.05 -11.09 -11.45
CA ARG A 161 -1.98 -11.74 -12.22
C ARG A 161 -2.45 -12.29 -13.57
N PRO A 162 -2.96 -11.45 -14.47
CA PRO A 162 -3.49 -11.85 -15.76
C PRO A 162 -2.40 -12.38 -16.69
N ALA A 163 -2.79 -13.05 -17.76
CA ALA A 163 -1.87 -13.43 -18.82
C ALA A 163 -1.20 -12.17 -19.43
N HIS A 164 0.10 -12.23 -19.71
CA HIS A 164 0.86 -11.10 -20.27
C HIS A 164 0.28 -10.57 -21.58
N GLN A 165 -0.44 -11.39 -22.34
CA GLN A 165 -1.11 -10.95 -23.57
C GLN A 165 -2.27 -9.98 -23.29
N GLN A 166 -2.99 -10.15 -22.17
CA GLN A 166 -4.07 -9.24 -21.79
C GLN A 166 -3.51 -7.85 -21.44
N LEU A 167 -2.42 -7.82 -20.68
CA LEU A 167 -1.71 -6.56 -20.39
C LEU A 167 -1.13 -5.94 -21.66
N ALA A 168 -0.61 -6.74 -22.58
CA ALA A 168 -0.08 -6.24 -23.84
C ALA A 168 -1.15 -5.48 -24.65
N THR A 169 -2.38 -6.01 -24.68
CA THR A 169 -3.52 -5.33 -25.30
C THR A 169 -3.86 -4.04 -24.57
N ALA A 170 -3.99 -4.07 -23.23
CA ALA A 170 -4.33 -2.90 -22.43
C ALA A 170 -3.29 -1.77 -22.53
N PHE A 171 -2.01 -2.14 -22.59
CA PHE A 171 -0.90 -1.19 -22.69
C PHE A 171 -0.48 -0.85 -24.13
N GLN A 172 -1.20 -1.36 -25.15
CA GLN A 172 -0.94 -1.15 -26.58
C GLN A 172 0.53 -1.46 -26.96
N THR A 173 0.99 -2.64 -26.55
CA THR A 173 2.39 -3.07 -26.76
C THR A 173 2.45 -4.58 -27.05
N SER A 174 3.64 -5.12 -27.27
CA SER A 174 3.83 -6.55 -27.48
C SER A 174 3.84 -7.34 -26.16
N ARG A 175 3.41 -8.62 -26.20
CA ARG A 175 3.56 -9.55 -25.07
C ARG A 175 5.01 -9.64 -24.60
N VAL A 176 5.95 -9.65 -25.53
CA VAL A 176 7.39 -9.72 -25.22
C VAL A 176 7.84 -8.52 -24.38
N ASN A 177 7.39 -7.31 -24.74
CA ASN A 177 7.69 -6.09 -23.98
C ASN A 177 7.07 -6.12 -22.58
N ILE A 178 5.82 -6.57 -22.43
CA ILE A 178 5.20 -6.74 -21.10
C ILE A 178 5.99 -7.73 -20.25
N THR A 179 6.37 -8.90 -20.82
CA THR A 179 7.19 -9.89 -20.12
C THR A 179 8.52 -9.29 -19.65
N HIS A 180 9.17 -8.50 -20.51
CA HIS A 180 10.41 -7.82 -20.17
C HIS A 180 10.25 -6.82 -19.02
N LEU A 181 9.22 -5.95 -19.10
CA LEU A 181 8.92 -4.96 -18.05
C LEU A 181 8.60 -5.63 -16.70
N LEU A 182 7.81 -6.70 -16.70
CA LEU A 182 7.47 -7.45 -15.48
C LEU A 182 8.71 -8.16 -14.90
N ASN A 183 9.55 -8.78 -15.73
CA ASN A 183 10.78 -9.40 -15.27
C ASN A 183 11.74 -8.39 -14.64
N GLN A 184 11.90 -7.20 -15.24
CA GLN A 184 12.70 -6.12 -14.65
C GLN A 184 12.11 -5.63 -13.33
N ALA A 185 10.78 -5.62 -13.20
CA ALA A 185 10.07 -5.29 -11.94
C ALA A 185 10.07 -6.44 -10.93
N GLN A 186 10.72 -7.58 -11.21
CA GLN A 186 10.76 -8.75 -10.32
C GLN A 186 9.37 -9.26 -9.92
N TYR A 187 8.40 -9.23 -10.85
CA TYR A 187 6.99 -9.50 -10.59
C TYR A 187 6.73 -10.83 -9.87
N GLY A 188 7.51 -11.88 -10.21
CA GLY A 188 7.39 -13.19 -9.57
C GLY A 188 7.76 -13.16 -8.09
N LEU A 189 8.88 -12.50 -7.74
CA LEU A 189 9.32 -12.32 -6.36
C LEU A 189 8.37 -11.43 -5.58
N ILE A 190 7.97 -10.29 -6.15
CA ILE A 190 7.01 -9.37 -5.53
C ILE A 190 5.67 -10.09 -5.24
N SER A 191 5.20 -10.94 -6.17
CA SER A 191 3.99 -11.73 -5.96
C SER A 191 4.11 -12.70 -4.79
N GLN A 192 5.25 -13.38 -4.63
CA GLN A 192 5.50 -14.28 -3.50
C GLN A 192 5.53 -13.52 -2.16
N VAL A 193 6.10 -12.32 -2.14
CA VAL A 193 6.09 -11.47 -0.94
C VAL A 193 4.67 -11.03 -0.57
N VAL A 194 3.85 -10.68 -1.57
CA VAL A 194 2.41 -10.38 -1.36
C VAL A 194 1.70 -11.57 -0.76
N ASP A 195 1.88 -12.76 -1.32
CA ASP A 195 1.25 -14.00 -0.84
C ASP A 195 1.69 -14.28 0.61
N TYR A 196 2.99 -14.20 0.89
CA TYR A 196 3.55 -14.41 2.22
C TYR A 196 2.90 -13.49 3.29
N PHE A 197 2.85 -12.17 3.05
CA PHE A 197 2.25 -11.25 4.02
C PHE A 197 0.72 -11.42 4.11
N THR A 198 0.05 -11.80 3.05
CA THR A 198 -1.38 -12.12 3.06
C THR A 198 -1.65 -13.35 3.93
N GLU A 199 -0.89 -14.43 3.76
CA GLU A 199 -1.02 -15.66 4.52
C GLU A 199 -0.66 -15.49 6.00
N ARG A 200 0.40 -14.72 6.30
CA ARG A 200 0.81 -14.39 7.67
C ARG A 200 -0.35 -13.84 8.51
N TYR A 201 -1.24 -13.08 7.89
CA TYR A 201 -2.37 -12.42 8.56
C TYR A 201 -3.74 -13.03 8.22
N ALA A 202 -3.82 -14.10 7.43
CA ALA A 202 -5.09 -14.72 7.02
C ALA A 202 -5.93 -15.24 8.20
N GLY A 203 -5.30 -15.64 9.30
CA GLY A 203 -5.97 -16.12 10.53
C GLY A 203 -6.53 -15.01 11.44
N HIS A 204 -6.28 -13.74 11.13
CA HIS A 204 -6.69 -12.58 11.92
C HIS A 204 -8.06 -12.00 11.49
N HIS A 205 -8.86 -12.77 10.78
CA HIS A 205 -10.25 -12.38 10.52
C HIS A 205 -10.99 -12.38 11.85
N GLY A 206 -11.15 -11.19 12.41
CA GLY A 206 -11.94 -10.95 13.60
C GLY A 206 -13.30 -11.61 13.49
N ALA A 207 -13.74 -12.14 14.61
CA ALA A 207 -15.04 -12.79 14.75
C ALA A 207 -16.12 -12.02 13.98
N THR A 208 -16.79 -12.72 13.09
CA THR A 208 -18.06 -12.34 12.47
C THR A 208 -18.90 -11.55 13.48
N ILE A 209 -19.31 -10.36 13.09
CA ILE A 209 -20.42 -9.68 13.76
C ILE A 209 -21.62 -10.62 13.57
N ASN A 210 -21.87 -11.45 14.57
CA ASN A 210 -23.19 -12.06 14.74
C ASN A 210 -24.08 -11.03 15.37
N ASP A 211 -25.15 -10.77 14.72
CA ASP A 211 -26.35 -9.93 15.00
C ASP A 211 -26.58 -9.49 16.44
#